data_b98a380953ef0ac37cceade08807b51a
#
_entry.id   b98a380953ef0ac37cceade08807b51a
#
_cell.length_a   1.000
_cell.length_b   1.000
_cell.length_c   1.000
_cell.angle_alpha   90.00
_cell.angle_beta   90.00
_cell.angle_gamma   90.00
#
_symmetry.space_group_name_H-M   'P 1'
#
loop_
_entity.id
_entity.type
_entity.pdbx_description
1 polymer ?
#
loop_
_entity_poly.entity_id
_entity_poly.type
_entity_poly.pdbx_seq_one_letter_code
_entity_poly.pdbx_strand_id
1 'polypeptide(L)'
;MNRLISIVTIATSLMLISCKKEPVLYDITSFEVPELVHVYGGHPFTLPIVTEPEAGDISKLEFTHPEETNFNVEIRGNKAILTYVPLEENDKTEGMKVRSEILRIGNEALGYKDVVVHVASQPITAAFLVPFGVAEISDGAVLKVEGKEQTDGSHYFGILAAVGFTDIAGQIPDFEEDEFSCTVEAPSGKIISKESVNSGNALGLTLYYTKDVVGEMAITYKFTDRYSVAGKDFDNEYTLSFSIENWYIEAEGAYKSLHEDGYLLSSMPYYGASFTYDKRNRITNILSGIVGPIDINPDTGICSAFSSYGSIKYNSNGLLEQLVLKNPECVDSLYCEYDASARLVRYDHQFIVLEDGVVPYREEADYIWKDGLIAKVEGRQYLGSTSVRNIVAEYEYGETLNKYELFTLTTHTLSDNRDFVWPFLLSGLMGPAGNKLPSSYTFSYSVVSNGETVKQEEGEFVSSYEISPDGRVFSESLLCKGEAEYKDLKYSYISAN
;
A
#
# COMPACT_ATOMS: atom_id res chain seq x y z
N MET A 1 28.04 41.67 36.32
CA MET A 1 28.75 40.45 36.80
C MET A 1 28.21 39.22 36.08
N ASN A 2 27.94 39.28 34.76
CA ASN A 2 27.36 38.19 33.95
C ASN A 2 28.03 38.00 32.57
N ARG A 3 29.35 38.24 32.46
CA ARG A 3 30.12 38.02 31.24
C ARG A 3 31.39 37.17 31.40
N LEU A 4 31.58 36.55 32.53
CA LEU A 4 32.79 35.72 32.81
C LEU A 4 32.52 34.21 32.87
N ILE A 5 31.25 33.75 32.77
CA ILE A 5 30.92 32.35 32.89
C ILE A 5 30.84 31.63 31.51
N SER A 6 30.68 32.40 30.41
CA SER A 6 30.59 31.81 29.05
C SER A 6 31.91 31.43 28.39
N ILE A 7 33.05 31.83 28.93
CA ILE A 7 34.36 31.56 28.29
C ILE A 7 35.04 30.30 28.85
N VAL A 8 34.66 29.84 30.04
CA VAL A 8 35.26 28.65 30.64
C VAL A 8 34.63 27.35 30.11
N THR A 9 33.38 27.41 29.63
CA THR A 9 32.67 26.20 29.10
C THR A 9 33.10 25.82 27.68
N ILE A 10 33.69 26.76 26.91
CA ILE A 10 34.16 26.47 25.53
C ILE A 10 35.60 25.94 25.55
N ALA A 11 36.39 26.23 26.57
CA ALA A 11 37.77 25.75 26.66
C ALA A 11 37.90 24.29 27.13
N THR A 12 36.86 23.74 27.80
CA THR A 12 36.85 22.32 28.25
C THR A 12 36.31 21.36 27.19
N SER A 13 35.59 21.84 26.17
CA SER A 13 35.10 20.99 25.07
C SER A 13 36.16 20.73 23.99
N LEU A 14 37.28 21.46 24.01
CA LEU A 14 38.34 21.36 22.99
C LEU A 14 39.52 20.47 23.42
N MET A 15 39.51 19.88 24.62
CA MET A 15 40.59 19.01 25.09
C MET A 15 40.24 17.51 25.12
N LEU A 16 39.16 17.09 24.50
CA LEU A 16 38.83 15.67 24.28
C LEU A 16 38.97 15.26 22.81
N ILE A 17 39.81 15.92 22.05
CA ILE A 17 40.38 15.27 20.86
C ILE A 17 41.41 14.28 21.41
N SER A 18 40.91 13.11 21.83
CA SER A 18 41.73 11.94 22.04
C SER A 18 42.46 11.71 20.72
N CYS A 19 43.75 11.93 20.67
CA CYS A 19 44.63 11.37 19.66
C CYS A 19 44.45 9.86 19.73
N LYS A 20 43.48 9.28 18.96
CA LYS A 20 43.53 7.86 18.68
C LYS A 20 44.86 7.67 17.94
N LYS A 21 45.87 7.14 18.64
CA LYS A 21 47.06 6.62 17.94
C LYS A 21 46.55 5.68 16.87
N GLU A 22 46.89 5.96 15.62
CA GLU A 22 46.65 5.00 14.55
C GLU A 22 47.27 3.66 14.98
N PRO A 23 46.53 2.56 14.82
CA PRO A 23 47.09 1.25 15.17
C PRO A 23 48.36 1.03 14.36
N VAL A 24 49.40 0.56 15.01
CA VAL A 24 50.63 0.15 14.32
C VAL A 24 50.31 -1.13 13.57
N LEU A 25 50.36 -1.06 12.25
CA LEU A 25 50.14 -2.20 11.37
C LEU A 25 51.49 -2.87 11.04
N TYR A 26 51.49 -4.21 10.94
CA TYR A 26 52.65 -5.02 10.66
C TYR A 26 52.57 -5.66 9.29
N ASP A 27 53.73 -6.01 8.73
CA ASP A 27 53.75 -6.76 7.48
C ASP A 27 53.09 -8.16 7.66
N ILE A 28 52.20 -8.52 6.77
CA ILE A 28 51.49 -9.79 6.78
C ILE A 28 52.42 -10.91 6.34
N THR A 29 52.40 -12.03 7.07
CA THR A 29 53.11 -13.27 6.70
C THR A 29 52.16 -14.34 6.17
N SER A 30 50.91 -14.31 6.59
CA SER A 30 49.84 -15.12 6.06
C SER A 30 48.47 -14.48 6.32
N PHE A 31 47.47 -14.91 5.59
CA PHE A 31 46.06 -14.47 5.81
C PHE A 31 45.08 -15.60 5.49
N GLU A 32 43.92 -15.57 6.17
CA GLU A 32 42.79 -16.46 5.94
C GLU A 32 41.51 -15.63 5.68
N VAL A 33 40.65 -16.15 4.79
CA VAL A 33 39.37 -15.58 4.39
C VAL A 33 38.33 -16.68 4.33
N PRO A 34 37.02 -16.42 4.43
CA PRO A 34 35.98 -17.42 4.22
C PRO A 34 35.98 -17.90 2.76
N GLU A 35 35.50 -19.12 2.53
CA GLU A 35 35.30 -19.65 1.17
C GLU A 35 34.10 -19.01 0.46
N LEU A 36 33.10 -18.62 1.25
CA LEU A 36 31.83 -18.01 0.78
C LEU A 36 31.46 -16.85 1.70
N VAL A 37 30.96 -15.77 1.10
CA VAL A 37 30.32 -14.66 1.84
C VAL A 37 29.04 -14.23 1.15
N HIS A 38 28.11 -13.69 1.96
CA HIS A 38 26.86 -13.10 1.54
C HIS A 38 26.96 -11.58 1.64
N VAL A 39 26.66 -10.87 0.56
CA VAL A 39 26.68 -9.40 0.54
C VAL A 39 25.39 -8.87 -0.04
N TYR A 40 25.03 -7.64 0.34
CA TYR A 40 23.81 -7.00 -0.13
C TYR A 40 24.15 -5.74 -0.92
N GLY A 41 23.58 -5.62 -2.10
CA GLY A 41 23.86 -4.50 -3.01
C GLY A 41 23.59 -3.15 -2.37
N GLY A 42 24.57 -2.25 -2.46
CA GLY A 42 24.50 -0.93 -1.82
C GLY A 42 24.82 -0.88 -0.32
N HIS A 43 24.93 -2.05 0.36
CA HIS A 43 25.26 -2.12 1.78
C HIS A 43 26.76 -2.41 2.00
N PRO A 44 27.42 -1.71 2.95
CA PRO A 44 28.80 -2.02 3.30
C PRO A 44 28.90 -3.35 4.03
N PHE A 45 29.83 -4.19 3.59
CA PHE A 45 30.13 -5.50 4.16
C PHE A 45 31.60 -5.51 4.64
N THR A 46 31.83 -5.81 5.92
CA THR A 46 33.20 -6.01 6.42
C THR A 46 33.64 -7.43 6.13
N LEU A 47 34.59 -7.58 5.19
CA LEU A 47 35.10 -8.88 4.83
C LEU A 47 35.89 -9.50 5.98
N PRO A 48 35.55 -10.73 6.40
CA PRO A 48 36.29 -11.44 7.43
C PRO A 48 37.70 -11.80 6.91
N ILE A 49 38.74 -11.15 7.45
CA ILE A 49 40.14 -11.42 7.15
C ILE A 49 40.91 -11.64 8.46
N VAL A 50 41.51 -12.80 8.60
CA VAL A 50 42.41 -13.08 9.70
C VAL A 50 43.85 -13.05 9.18
N THR A 51 44.69 -12.25 9.79
CA THR A 51 46.10 -12.08 9.41
C THR A 51 47.07 -12.58 10.47
N GLU A 52 48.25 -13.02 10.03
CA GLU A 52 49.44 -13.16 10.91
C GLU A 52 50.48 -12.14 10.48
N PRO A 53 50.96 -11.31 11.40
CA PRO A 53 50.43 -11.07 12.75
C PRO A 53 48.99 -10.49 12.75
N GLU A 54 48.32 -10.58 13.88
CA GLU A 54 46.89 -10.18 13.99
C GLU A 54 46.60 -8.72 13.57
N ALA A 55 47.54 -7.80 13.75
CA ALA A 55 47.46 -6.43 13.27
C ALA A 55 48.18 -6.27 11.90
N GLY A 56 47.96 -7.21 10.98
CA GLY A 56 48.56 -7.15 9.66
C GLY A 56 48.03 -6.04 8.78
N ASP A 57 48.93 -5.45 7.99
CA ASP A 57 48.57 -4.37 7.04
C ASP A 57 47.93 -4.93 5.79
N ILE A 58 46.61 -5.03 5.76
CA ILE A 58 45.86 -5.54 4.63
C ILE A 58 45.80 -4.58 3.43
N SER A 59 46.32 -3.34 3.55
CA SER A 59 46.42 -2.43 2.40
C SER A 59 47.36 -2.91 1.29
N LYS A 60 48.16 -3.90 1.61
CA LYS A 60 49.08 -4.55 0.67
C LYS A 60 48.45 -5.73 -0.09
N LEU A 61 47.23 -6.12 0.27
CA LEU A 61 46.47 -7.12 -0.48
C LEU A 61 45.73 -6.44 -1.62
N GLU A 62 45.69 -7.13 -2.74
CA GLU A 62 44.88 -6.76 -3.90
C GLU A 62 43.52 -7.45 -3.77
N PHE A 63 42.46 -6.71 -4.15
CA PHE A 63 41.08 -7.20 -4.19
C PHE A 63 40.62 -7.07 -5.65
N THR A 64 40.42 -8.18 -6.33
CA THR A 64 40.09 -8.17 -7.77
C THR A 64 38.99 -9.18 -8.10
N HIS A 65 38.17 -8.85 -9.10
CA HIS A 65 37.28 -9.80 -9.74
C HIS A 65 37.89 -10.26 -11.08
N PRO A 66 37.83 -11.56 -11.40
CA PRO A 66 38.20 -12.04 -12.71
C PRO A 66 37.33 -11.50 -13.85
N GLU A 67 36.10 -11.17 -13.55
CA GLU A 67 35.11 -10.52 -14.43
C GLU A 67 34.98 -9.06 -14.06
N GLU A 68 34.61 -8.19 -15.05
CA GLU A 68 34.36 -6.75 -14.77
C GLU A 68 33.12 -6.61 -13.90
N THR A 69 33.33 -6.44 -12.61
CA THR A 69 32.25 -6.24 -11.63
C THR A 69 32.38 -4.89 -10.96
N ASN A 70 31.26 -4.20 -10.83
CA ASN A 70 31.19 -2.92 -10.13
C ASN A 70 31.11 -3.13 -8.62
N PHE A 71 32.23 -3.08 -7.93
CA PHE A 71 32.33 -3.05 -6.50
C PHE A 71 33.36 -2.03 -6.04
N ASN A 72 33.26 -1.60 -4.80
CA ASN A 72 34.19 -0.71 -4.16
C ASN A 72 34.82 -1.38 -2.94
N VAL A 73 36.11 -1.17 -2.73
CA VAL A 73 36.85 -1.63 -1.55
C VAL A 73 37.42 -0.44 -0.83
N GLU A 74 37.08 -0.27 0.44
CA GLU A 74 37.65 0.73 1.33
C GLU A 74 38.44 0.04 2.43
N ILE A 75 39.73 0.39 2.57
CA ILE A 75 40.57 -0.13 3.64
C ILE A 75 40.56 0.85 4.81
N ARG A 76 40.09 0.40 5.96
CA ARG A 76 40.09 1.15 7.23
C ARG A 76 40.87 0.40 8.29
N GLY A 77 42.14 0.79 8.47
CA GLY A 77 43.08 0.07 9.39
C GLY A 77 43.33 -1.34 8.86
N ASN A 78 42.92 -2.35 9.63
CA ASN A 78 43.03 -3.77 9.25
C ASN A 78 41.70 -4.38 8.78
N LYS A 79 40.74 -3.55 8.33
CA LYS A 79 39.45 -3.99 7.82
C LYS A 79 39.29 -3.63 6.37
N ALA A 80 38.83 -4.56 5.56
CA ALA A 80 38.37 -4.32 4.19
C ALA A 80 36.84 -4.25 4.18
N ILE A 81 36.30 -3.11 3.74
CA ILE A 81 34.88 -2.88 3.59
C ILE A 81 34.54 -2.92 2.13
N LEU A 82 33.72 -3.90 1.76
CA LEU A 82 33.26 -4.11 0.40
C LEU A 82 31.86 -3.47 0.22
N THR A 83 31.62 -2.85 -0.93
CA THR A 83 30.29 -2.39 -1.33
C THR A 83 30.06 -2.79 -2.77
N TYR A 84 29.09 -3.65 -3.02
CA TYR A 84 28.69 -4.10 -4.33
C TYR A 84 27.57 -3.21 -4.88
N VAL A 85 27.55 -3.04 -6.21
CA VAL A 85 26.45 -2.33 -6.86
C VAL A 85 25.15 -3.12 -6.64
N PRO A 86 24.03 -2.45 -6.31
CA PRO A 86 22.72 -3.08 -6.22
C PRO A 86 22.37 -3.84 -7.49
N LEU A 87 21.60 -4.92 -7.36
CA LEU A 87 21.05 -5.63 -8.51
C LEU A 87 20.07 -4.72 -9.25
N GLU A 88 20.16 -4.69 -10.59
CA GLU A 88 19.24 -3.88 -11.40
C GLU A 88 17.82 -4.40 -11.33
N GLU A 89 16.86 -3.51 -11.56
CA GLU A 89 15.42 -3.81 -11.44
C GLU A 89 14.95 -4.87 -12.44
N ASN A 90 15.55 -4.90 -13.63
CA ASN A 90 15.31 -5.94 -14.63
C ASN A 90 15.74 -7.36 -14.18
N ASP A 91 16.55 -7.42 -13.14
CA ASP A 91 16.95 -8.68 -12.50
C ASP A 91 15.94 -9.16 -11.45
N LYS A 92 14.95 -8.34 -11.09
CA LYS A 92 13.94 -8.62 -10.04
C LYS A 92 12.73 -9.46 -10.49
N THR A 93 12.68 -9.95 -11.74
CA THR A 93 11.60 -10.83 -12.17
C THR A 93 11.69 -12.21 -11.51
N GLU A 94 10.74 -12.51 -10.63
CA GLU A 94 10.55 -13.77 -9.90
C GLU A 94 11.46 -14.01 -8.68
N GLY A 95 11.21 -13.24 -7.59
CA GLY A 95 11.87 -13.47 -6.30
C GLY A 95 13.22 -12.79 -6.16
N MET A 96 13.79 -12.80 -4.95
CA MET A 96 15.12 -12.25 -4.72
C MET A 96 16.16 -12.96 -5.58
N LYS A 97 16.78 -12.24 -6.50
CA LYS A 97 17.88 -12.77 -7.30
C LYS A 97 19.18 -12.64 -6.55
N VAL A 98 19.94 -13.69 -6.64
CA VAL A 98 21.29 -13.77 -6.12
C VAL A 98 22.24 -13.86 -7.30
N ARG A 99 23.19 -12.94 -7.37
CA ARG A 99 24.32 -12.99 -8.30
C ARG A 99 25.51 -13.62 -7.59
N SER A 100 26.18 -14.57 -8.23
CA SER A 100 27.38 -15.20 -7.70
C SER A 100 28.63 -14.72 -8.45
N GLU A 101 29.63 -14.30 -7.69
CA GLU A 101 30.88 -13.75 -8.20
C GLU A 101 32.08 -14.35 -7.46
N ILE A 102 33.27 -14.22 -8.00
CA ILE A 102 34.53 -14.66 -7.37
C ILE A 102 35.35 -13.41 -7.05
N LEU A 103 35.62 -13.18 -5.79
CA LEU A 103 36.56 -12.15 -5.31
C LEU A 103 37.91 -12.79 -5.06
N ARG A 104 38.93 -12.37 -5.79
CA ARG A 104 40.31 -12.81 -5.60
C ARG A 104 41.04 -11.84 -4.70
N ILE A 105 41.67 -12.35 -3.63
CA ILE A 105 42.37 -11.59 -2.60
C ILE A 105 43.78 -12.11 -2.45
N GLY A 106 44.76 -11.22 -2.41
CA GLY A 106 46.16 -11.63 -2.18
C GLY A 106 47.16 -10.71 -2.84
N ASN A 107 48.39 -11.19 -2.96
CA ASN A 107 49.46 -10.58 -3.74
C ASN A 107 50.49 -11.65 -4.15
N GLU A 108 51.45 -11.26 -4.98
CA GLU A 108 52.49 -12.18 -5.46
C GLU A 108 53.32 -12.86 -4.34
N ALA A 109 53.53 -12.18 -3.21
CA ALA A 109 54.33 -12.68 -2.11
C ALA A 109 53.60 -13.71 -1.24
N LEU A 110 52.29 -13.53 -1.03
CA LEU A 110 51.46 -14.34 -0.13
C LEU A 110 50.59 -15.36 -0.89
N GLY A 111 50.54 -15.23 -2.23
CA GLY A 111 49.57 -15.95 -3.07
C GLY A 111 48.19 -15.35 -3.03
N TYR A 112 47.30 -15.94 -3.79
CA TYR A 112 45.91 -15.48 -3.93
C TYR A 112 44.93 -16.51 -3.39
N LYS A 113 43.83 -16.02 -2.77
CA LYS A 113 42.69 -16.83 -2.33
C LYS A 113 41.44 -16.33 -3.05
N ASP A 114 40.62 -17.26 -3.50
CA ASP A 114 39.33 -16.96 -4.13
C ASP A 114 38.21 -17.13 -3.10
N VAL A 115 37.35 -16.14 -3.01
CA VAL A 115 36.14 -16.12 -2.15
C VAL A 115 34.93 -16.08 -3.07
N VAL A 116 34.00 -16.98 -2.89
CA VAL A 116 32.70 -16.91 -3.57
C VAL A 116 31.87 -15.84 -2.87
N VAL A 117 31.39 -14.89 -3.66
CA VAL A 117 30.54 -13.79 -3.15
C VAL A 117 29.14 -13.94 -3.74
N HIS A 118 28.19 -14.17 -2.89
CA HIS A 118 26.78 -14.11 -3.26
C HIS A 118 26.24 -12.72 -2.99
N VAL A 119 25.76 -12.03 -4.04
CA VAL A 119 25.19 -10.68 -3.95
C VAL A 119 23.66 -10.77 -4.03
N ALA A 120 22.96 -10.37 -2.98
CA ALA A 120 21.51 -10.23 -2.96
C ALA A 120 21.08 -8.75 -2.99
N SER A 121 19.78 -8.48 -3.21
CA SER A 121 19.29 -7.11 -3.35
C SER A 121 19.16 -6.38 -2.02
N GLN A 122 18.65 -7.05 -0.97
CA GLN A 122 18.35 -6.44 0.32
C GLN A 122 18.63 -7.40 1.48
N PRO A 123 19.14 -6.90 2.63
CA PRO A 123 19.42 -7.75 3.78
C PRO A 123 18.13 -8.21 4.50
N ILE A 124 17.15 -7.35 4.61
CA ILE A 124 15.87 -7.62 5.27
C ILE A 124 14.75 -7.08 4.39
N THR A 125 13.75 -7.91 4.15
CA THR A 125 12.47 -7.50 3.55
C THR A 125 11.38 -7.63 4.59
N ALA A 126 10.44 -6.70 4.64
CA ALA A 126 9.28 -6.79 5.50
C ALA A 126 8.01 -6.41 4.75
N ALA A 127 6.91 -7.08 5.10
CA ALA A 127 5.61 -6.80 4.50
C ALA A 127 4.49 -6.96 5.53
N PHE A 128 3.41 -6.20 5.36
CA PHE A 128 2.19 -6.39 6.13
C PHE A 128 1.47 -7.67 5.68
N LEU A 129 1.12 -8.51 6.63
CA LEU A 129 0.25 -9.68 6.42
C LEU A 129 -1.22 -9.35 6.71
N VAL A 130 -1.44 -8.50 7.71
CA VAL A 130 -2.77 -8.08 8.18
C VAL A 130 -2.64 -6.62 8.60
N PRO A 131 -3.58 -5.75 8.21
CA PRO A 131 -4.79 -5.97 7.42
C PRO A 131 -4.60 -5.92 5.90
N PHE A 132 -3.42 -5.59 5.39
CA PHE A 132 -3.21 -5.13 4.00
C PHE A 132 -2.69 -6.16 3.00
N GLY A 133 -2.53 -7.42 3.39
CA GLY A 133 -1.87 -8.39 2.50
C GLY A 133 -0.38 -8.07 2.32
N VAL A 134 0.22 -8.46 1.17
CA VAL A 134 1.66 -8.31 0.95
C VAL A 134 1.97 -6.90 0.43
N ALA A 135 2.16 -5.94 1.33
CA ALA A 135 2.71 -4.63 0.98
C ALA A 135 4.13 -4.54 1.55
N GLU A 136 5.13 -4.37 0.67
CA GLU A 136 6.53 -4.24 1.07
C GLU A 136 6.77 -2.96 1.87
N ILE A 137 7.57 -3.08 2.93
CA ILE A 137 7.90 -1.98 3.83
C ILE A 137 9.36 -1.56 3.59
N SER A 138 9.56 -0.31 3.21
CA SER A 138 10.89 0.26 2.98
C SER A 138 11.52 0.75 4.28
N ASP A 139 12.86 0.74 4.33
CA ASP A 139 13.61 1.34 5.43
C ASP A 139 13.32 2.84 5.56
N GLY A 140 13.15 3.31 6.80
CA GLY A 140 12.77 4.68 7.11
C GLY A 140 11.33 5.07 6.76
N ALA A 141 10.49 4.13 6.36
CA ALA A 141 9.09 4.43 6.03
C ALA A 141 8.31 4.89 7.27
N VAL A 142 7.40 5.85 7.07
CA VAL A 142 6.41 6.27 8.07
C VAL A 142 5.04 5.88 7.52
N LEU A 143 4.39 4.91 8.17
CA LEU A 143 3.17 4.29 7.68
C LEU A 143 2.00 4.68 8.58
N LYS A 144 0.86 5.01 7.96
CA LYS A 144 -0.40 5.20 8.67
C LYS A 144 -1.23 3.95 8.54
N VAL A 145 -1.38 3.21 9.62
CA VAL A 145 -2.04 1.90 9.62
C VAL A 145 -3.05 1.83 10.76
N GLU A 146 -4.27 1.44 10.44
CA GLU A 146 -5.22 0.95 11.44
C GLU A 146 -5.23 -0.57 11.41
N GLY A 147 -5.04 -1.18 12.57
CA GLY A 147 -5.09 -2.64 12.69
C GLY A 147 -6.52 -3.19 12.52
N LYS A 148 -6.59 -4.49 12.28
CA LYS A 148 -7.87 -5.20 12.23
C LYS A 148 -8.48 -5.30 13.62
N GLU A 149 -9.76 -4.91 13.75
CA GLU A 149 -10.49 -5.00 15.01
C GLU A 149 -10.83 -6.46 15.37
N GLN A 150 -10.63 -6.80 16.63
CA GLN A 150 -11.01 -8.07 17.25
C GLN A 150 -12.41 -8.00 17.85
N THR A 151 -12.96 -9.16 18.19
CA THR A 151 -14.28 -9.24 18.86
C THR A 151 -14.32 -8.60 20.24
N ASP A 152 -13.19 -8.43 20.91
CA ASP A 152 -13.06 -7.75 22.21
C ASP A 152 -12.81 -6.24 22.08
N GLY A 153 -12.76 -5.71 20.84
CA GLY A 153 -12.50 -4.30 20.55
C GLY A 153 -11.02 -3.91 20.54
N SER A 154 -10.11 -4.86 20.76
CA SER A 154 -8.68 -4.63 20.52
C SER A 154 -8.37 -4.61 19.02
N HIS A 155 -7.26 -4.01 18.65
CA HIS A 155 -6.76 -3.97 17.29
C HIS A 155 -5.46 -4.75 17.19
N TYR A 156 -5.21 -5.34 16.03
CA TYR A 156 -3.92 -5.97 15.76
C TYR A 156 -3.47 -5.73 14.32
N PHE A 157 -2.17 -5.77 14.10
CA PHE A 157 -1.59 -5.93 12.78
C PHE A 157 -0.49 -6.99 12.80
N GLY A 158 -0.28 -7.61 11.66
CA GLY A 158 0.77 -8.62 11.47
C GLY A 158 1.77 -8.16 10.41
N ILE A 159 3.06 -8.36 10.70
CA ILE A 159 4.15 -8.09 9.79
C ILE A 159 5.00 -9.35 9.69
N LEU A 160 5.39 -9.72 8.48
CA LEU A 160 6.39 -10.74 8.24
C LEU A 160 7.65 -10.06 7.70
N ALA A 161 8.76 -10.27 8.37
CA ALA A 161 10.07 -9.91 7.85
C ALA A 161 10.86 -11.17 7.54
N ALA A 162 11.68 -11.14 6.51
CA ALA A 162 12.55 -12.23 6.12
C ALA A 162 13.96 -11.71 5.81
N VAL A 163 14.97 -12.51 6.13
CA VAL A 163 16.33 -12.28 5.66
C VAL A 163 16.37 -12.49 4.15
N GLY A 164 16.86 -11.48 3.45
CA GLY A 164 16.79 -11.40 2.01
C GLY A 164 17.72 -12.29 1.25
N PHE A 165 18.10 -13.45 1.79
CA PHE A 165 19.08 -14.34 1.17
C PHE A 165 18.55 -15.78 1.04
N THR A 166 18.39 -16.23 -0.21
CA THR A 166 18.34 -17.65 -0.53
C THR A 166 19.60 -18.00 -1.28
N ASP A 167 20.26 -19.12 -0.95
CA ASP A 167 21.41 -19.56 -1.70
C ASP A 167 21.05 -19.91 -3.17
N ILE A 168 22.06 -20.07 -4.01
CA ILE A 168 21.86 -20.38 -5.43
C ILE A 168 21.13 -21.72 -5.64
N ALA A 169 21.16 -22.60 -4.64
CA ALA A 169 20.45 -23.88 -4.65
C ALA A 169 19.00 -23.76 -4.16
N GLY A 170 18.56 -22.57 -3.75
CA GLY A 170 17.24 -22.32 -3.18
C GLY A 170 17.12 -22.80 -1.72
N GLN A 171 18.24 -23.12 -1.08
CA GLN A 171 18.27 -23.42 0.35
C GLN A 171 18.32 -22.11 1.13
N ILE A 172 17.45 -22.01 2.09
CA ILE A 172 17.44 -20.89 3.04
C ILE A 172 18.55 -21.18 4.06
N PRO A 173 19.49 -20.24 4.28
CA PRO A 173 20.48 -20.41 5.35
C PRO A 173 19.79 -20.66 6.68
N ASP A 174 20.28 -21.61 7.48
CA ASP A 174 19.85 -21.79 8.86
C ASP A 174 20.45 -20.66 9.69
N PHE A 175 19.63 -19.79 10.23
CA PHE A 175 20.03 -18.74 11.17
C PHE A 175 19.79 -19.20 12.61
N GLU A 176 20.71 -18.88 13.49
CA GLU A 176 20.51 -19.04 14.92
C GLU A 176 19.42 -18.06 15.41
N GLU A 177 18.70 -18.43 16.47
CA GLU A 177 17.54 -17.67 16.98
C GLU A 177 17.89 -16.21 17.38
N ASP A 178 19.15 -15.95 17.74
CA ASP A 178 19.65 -14.64 18.14
C ASP A 178 20.18 -13.79 16.96
N GLU A 179 20.31 -14.37 15.76
CA GLU A 179 20.80 -13.66 14.58
C GLU A 179 19.75 -12.79 13.92
N PHE A 180 18.46 -13.12 14.08
CA PHE A 180 17.37 -12.33 13.54
C PHE A 180 16.37 -11.96 14.62
N SER A 181 16.24 -10.66 14.90
CA SER A 181 15.43 -10.15 16.01
C SER A 181 14.57 -8.95 15.60
N CYS A 182 13.52 -8.67 16.39
CA CYS A 182 12.64 -7.52 16.20
C CYS A 182 12.45 -6.78 17.53
N THR A 183 12.69 -5.47 17.53
CA THR A 183 12.37 -4.57 18.63
C THR A 183 11.21 -3.66 18.26
N VAL A 184 10.37 -3.36 19.25
CA VAL A 184 9.22 -2.46 19.12
C VAL A 184 9.28 -1.43 20.23
N GLU A 185 9.37 -0.17 19.85
CA GLU A 185 9.25 0.97 20.76
C GLU A 185 7.90 1.63 20.54
N ALA A 186 7.09 1.71 21.56
CA ALA A 186 5.74 2.23 21.51
C ALA A 186 5.41 3.08 22.74
N PRO A 187 4.40 3.97 22.66
CA PRO A 187 3.91 4.68 23.84
C PRO A 187 3.53 3.71 24.95
N SER A 188 3.97 4.00 26.18
CA SER A 188 3.84 3.09 27.32
C SER A 188 2.36 2.77 27.64
N GLY A 189 2.08 1.49 27.97
CA GLY A 189 0.78 1.05 28.46
C GLY A 189 -0.30 0.87 27.41
N LYS A 190 0.03 0.97 26.14
CA LYS A 190 -0.94 0.87 25.02
C LYS A 190 -0.83 -0.43 24.23
N ILE A 191 0.30 -1.10 24.23
CA ILE A 191 0.46 -2.42 23.66
C ILE A 191 -0.11 -3.45 24.65
N ILE A 192 -1.07 -4.25 24.18
CA ILE A 192 -1.69 -5.33 24.97
C ILE A 192 -0.75 -6.54 25.00
N SER A 193 -0.31 -6.97 23.83
CA SER A 193 0.64 -8.09 23.70
C SER A 193 1.45 -7.98 22.41
N LYS A 194 2.60 -8.64 22.40
CA LYS A 194 3.47 -8.83 21.25
C LYS A 194 3.72 -10.33 21.09
N GLU A 195 3.41 -10.86 19.92
CA GLU A 195 3.75 -12.23 19.56
C GLU A 195 4.77 -12.20 18.43
N SER A 196 5.84 -12.97 18.56
CA SER A 196 6.82 -13.17 17.50
C SER A 196 6.98 -14.66 17.23
N VAL A 197 7.00 -15.01 15.95
CA VAL A 197 7.18 -16.40 15.51
C VAL A 197 8.38 -16.41 14.58
N ASN A 198 9.43 -17.14 14.96
CA ASN A 198 10.58 -17.38 14.13
C ASN A 198 10.34 -18.66 13.30
N SER A 199 10.55 -18.59 12.01
CA SER A 199 10.43 -19.71 11.08
C SER A 199 11.61 -19.68 10.11
N GLY A 200 12.76 -20.18 10.56
CA GLY A 200 14.00 -20.16 9.76
C GLY A 200 14.44 -18.73 9.44
N ASN A 201 14.39 -18.36 8.15
CA ASN A 201 14.78 -17.02 7.69
C ASN A 201 13.71 -15.94 7.85
N ALA A 202 12.57 -16.25 8.45
CA ALA A 202 11.45 -15.33 8.59
C ALA A 202 11.04 -15.11 10.04
N LEU A 203 10.75 -13.86 10.39
CA LEU A 203 10.29 -13.44 11.70
C LEU A 203 8.94 -12.73 11.57
N GLY A 204 7.88 -13.41 11.99
CA GLY A 204 6.54 -12.84 12.12
C GLY A 204 6.41 -12.00 13.39
N LEU A 205 5.80 -10.84 13.28
CA LEU A 205 5.45 -9.97 14.39
C LEU A 205 3.94 -9.72 14.35
N THR A 206 3.23 -10.05 15.43
CA THR A 206 1.84 -9.64 15.64
C THR A 206 1.78 -8.75 16.87
N LEU A 207 1.21 -7.56 16.71
CA LEU A 207 1.03 -6.60 17.79
C LEU A 207 -0.45 -6.38 18.04
N TYR A 208 -0.86 -6.53 19.31
CA TYR A 208 -2.20 -6.24 19.81
C TYR A 208 -2.17 -4.95 20.62
N TYR A 209 -3.08 -4.04 20.36
CA TYR A 209 -3.12 -2.73 20.99
C TYR A 209 -4.56 -2.23 21.21
N THR A 210 -4.71 -1.23 22.08
CA THR A 210 -6.01 -0.61 22.36
C THR A 210 -6.33 0.45 21.31
N LYS A 211 -7.62 0.60 20.99
CA LYS A 211 -8.13 1.55 19.98
C LYS A 211 -7.69 3.00 20.20
N ASP A 212 -7.44 3.39 21.46
CA ASP A 212 -7.05 4.76 21.84
C ASP A 212 -5.54 5.02 21.79
N VAL A 213 -4.76 4.09 21.23
CA VAL A 213 -3.33 4.33 21.01
C VAL A 213 -3.14 5.40 19.95
N VAL A 214 -2.59 6.52 20.37
CA VAL A 214 -2.20 7.63 19.50
C VAL A 214 -0.71 7.86 19.67
N GLY A 215 0.02 7.93 18.58
CA GLY A 215 1.44 8.20 18.59
C GLY A 215 2.22 7.39 17.57
N GLU A 216 3.52 7.54 17.64
CA GLU A 216 4.45 6.82 16.77
C GLU A 216 4.91 5.53 17.45
N MET A 217 4.92 4.44 16.69
CA MET A 217 5.54 3.18 17.07
C MET A 217 6.69 2.91 16.12
N ALA A 218 7.89 2.79 16.68
CA ALA A 218 9.08 2.42 15.92
C ALA A 218 9.25 0.90 15.96
N ILE A 219 9.48 0.30 14.81
CA ILE A 219 9.74 -1.13 14.64
C ILE A 219 11.09 -1.27 13.95
N THR A 220 11.96 -2.06 14.57
CA THR A 220 13.30 -2.31 14.04
C THR A 220 13.56 -3.81 14.00
N TYR A 221 13.78 -4.33 12.81
CA TYR A 221 14.32 -5.65 12.57
C TYR A 221 15.83 -5.55 12.46
N LYS A 222 16.53 -6.48 13.13
CA LYS A 222 17.99 -6.58 13.10
C LYS A 222 18.38 -7.98 12.67
N PHE A 223 19.26 -8.06 11.68
CA PHE A 223 19.89 -9.30 11.22
C PHE A 223 21.41 -9.20 11.42
N THR A 224 22.00 -10.24 12.00
CA THR A 224 23.44 -10.38 12.22
C THR A 224 23.94 -11.57 11.40
N ASP A 225 24.71 -11.28 10.36
CA ASP A 225 25.34 -12.28 9.52
C ASP A 225 26.71 -12.62 10.09
N ARG A 226 26.88 -13.86 10.58
CA ARG A 226 28.06 -14.33 11.30
C ARG A 226 28.97 -15.18 10.45
N TYR A 227 30.26 -14.94 10.58
CA TYR A 227 31.31 -15.73 9.92
C TYR A 227 32.37 -16.13 10.93
N SER A 228 32.83 -17.38 10.85
CA SER A 228 33.97 -17.86 11.62
C SER A 228 35.13 -18.17 10.69
N VAL A 229 36.24 -17.45 10.84
CA VAL A 229 37.47 -17.63 10.02
C VAL A 229 38.65 -17.85 10.94
N ALA A 230 39.36 -18.97 10.78
CA ALA A 230 40.50 -19.34 11.61
C ALA A 230 40.23 -19.22 13.13
N GLY A 231 39.00 -19.56 13.56
CA GLY A 231 38.59 -19.52 14.96
C GLY A 231 38.31 -18.13 15.50
N LYS A 232 38.17 -17.13 14.65
CA LYS A 232 37.68 -15.78 14.99
C LYS A 232 36.34 -15.53 14.38
N ASP A 233 35.44 -14.94 15.16
CA ASP A 233 34.10 -14.61 14.71
C ASP A 233 34.03 -13.15 14.24
N PHE A 234 33.23 -12.96 13.18
CA PHE A 234 32.98 -11.68 12.54
C PHE A 234 31.49 -11.51 12.32
N ASP A 235 30.97 -10.35 12.72
CA ASP A 235 29.57 -10.01 12.58
C ASP A 235 29.38 -8.86 11.58
N ASN A 236 28.47 -9.01 10.65
CA ASN A 236 27.93 -7.95 9.82
C ASN A 236 26.48 -7.72 10.23
N GLU A 237 26.16 -6.51 10.67
CA GLU A 237 24.83 -6.16 11.19
C GLU A 237 24.05 -5.36 10.16
N TYR A 238 22.81 -5.72 9.95
CA TYR A 238 21.86 -5.06 9.09
C TYR A 238 20.60 -4.73 9.86
N THR A 239 19.99 -3.59 9.54
CA THR A 239 18.74 -3.15 10.16
C THR A 239 17.74 -2.72 9.10
N LEU A 240 16.47 -2.98 9.38
CA LEU A 240 15.32 -2.38 8.70
C LEU A 240 14.48 -1.71 9.77
N SER A 241 14.34 -0.39 9.69
CA SER A 241 13.58 0.41 10.65
C SER A 241 12.48 1.19 9.96
N PHE A 242 11.30 1.19 10.52
CA PHE A 242 10.18 1.99 10.06
C PHE A 242 9.30 2.37 11.24
N SER A 243 8.41 3.34 11.03
CA SER A 243 7.46 3.74 12.06
C SER A 243 6.01 3.63 11.55
N ILE A 244 5.11 3.38 12.50
CA ILE A 244 3.67 3.41 12.30
C ILE A 244 3.14 4.60 13.09
N GLU A 245 2.59 5.57 12.34
CA GLU A 245 2.09 6.82 12.90
C GLU A 245 0.56 6.87 12.80
N ASN A 246 -0.08 7.43 13.82
CA ASN A 246 -1.53 7.70 13.85
C ASN A 246 -2.39 6.48 13.48
N TRP A 247 -2.33 5.44 14.27
CA TRP A 247 -3.10 4.21 14.12
C TRP A 247 -4.60 4.41 14.33
N TYR A 248 -4.97 5.51 14.92
CA TYR A 248 -6.33 5.96 15.06
C TYR A 248 -6.42 7.40 14.55
N ILE A 249 -6.98 7.56 13.35
CA ILE A 249 -7.31 8.85 12.78
C ILE A 249 -8.81 9.03 12.96
N GLU A 250 -9.23 10.08 13.67
CA GLU A 250 -10.64 10.49 13.60
C GLU A 250 -10.96 10.84 12.15
N ALA A 251 -12.04 10.27 11.62
CA ALA A 251 -12.49 10.60 10.28
C ALA A 251 -12.76 12.11 10.19
N GLU A 252 -12.21 12.75 9.17
CA GLU A 252 -12.64 14.10 8.84
C GLU A 252 -14.10 14.07 8.38
N GLY A 253 -15.00 14.52 9.22
CA GLY A 253 -16.44 14.39 9.04
C GLY A 253 -16.96 13.08 9.64
N ALA A 254 -18.24 12.99 9.83
CA ALA A 254 -18.92 11.80 10.32
C ALA A 254 -19.81 11.24 9.22
N TYR A 255 -19.63 9.95 8.90
CA TYR A 255 -20.58 9.24 8.05
C TYR A 255 -21.98 9.32 8.68
N LYS A 256 -22.97 9.67 7.87
CA LYS A 256 -24.37 9.58 8.25
C LYS A 256 -25.05 8.59 7.32
N SER A 257 -25.71 7.59 7.91
CA SER A 257 -26.59 6.74 7.09
C SER A 257 -27.70 7.59 6.47
N LEU A 258 -27.95 7.40 5.18
CA LEU A 258 -29.10 8.04 4.51
C LEU A 258 -30.43 7.50 5.06
N HIS A 259 -30.40 6.33 5.72
CA HIS A 259 -31.57 5.59 6.17
C HIS A 259 -31.42 5.19 7.64
N GLU A 260 -31.64 6.13 8.56
CA GLU A 260 -31.62 5.84 9.99
C GLU A 260 -32.79 4.93 10.41
N ASP A 261 -33.92 5.02 9.67
CA ASP A 261 -35.13 4.21 9.93
C ASP A 261 -35.53 3.45 8.66
N GLY A 262 -35.46 2.12 8.67
CA GLY A 262 -36.03 1.32 7.59
C GLY A 262 -35.13 0.17 7.10
N TYR A 263 -34.82 0.15 5.81
CA TYR A 263 -34.07 -0.93 5.18
C TYR A 263 -32.82 -0.39 4.51
N LEU A 264 -31.73 -1.17 4.63
CA LEU A 264 -30.45 -0.91 4.02
C LEU A 264 -30.25 -1.88 2.84
N LEU A 265 -29.71 -1.37 1.73
CA LEU A 265 -29.35 -2.22 0.60
C LEU A 265 -28.25 -3.21 1.03
N SER A 266 -28.50 -4.51 0.95
CA SER A 266 -27.52 -5.53 1.34
C SER A 266 -26.78 -6.13 0.15
N SER A 267 -27.43 -6.27 -1.01
CA SER A 267 -26.74 -6.79 -2.18
C SER A 267 -27.44 -6.45 -3.49
N MET A 268 -26.65 -6.50 -4.57
CA MET A 268 -27.06 -6.44 -5.95
C MET A 268 -26.31 -7.53 -6.74
N PRO A 269 -26.86 -8.77 -6.80
CA PRO A 269 -26.14 -9.94 -7.29
C PRO A 269 -25.64 -9.83 -8.72
N TYR A 270 -26.35 -9.11 -9.59
CA TYR A 270 -25.96 -8.95 -10.99
C TYR A 270 -24.55 -8.37 -11.18
N TYR A 271 -24.13 -7.46 -10.29
CA TYR A 271 -22.80 -6.85 -10.29
C TYR A 271 -21.87 -7.44 -9.23
N GLY A 272 -22.30 -8.50 -8.53
CA GLY A 272 -21.56 -9.05 -7.43
C GLY A 272 -21.35 -8.08 -6.28
N ALA A 273 -22.20 -7.02 -6.18
CA ALA A 273 -22.09 -6.04 -5.12
C ALA A 273 -22.81 -6.52 -3.85
N SER A 274 -22.17 -6.38 -2.70
CA SER A 274 -22.79 -6.56 -1.38
C SER A 274 -22.22 -5.58 -0.37
N PHE A 275 -23.03 -5.28 0.65
CA PHE A 275 -22.74 -4.26 1.65
C PHE A 275 -22.99 -4.82 3.04
N THR A 276 -22.08 -4.52 3.96
CA THR A 276 -22.27 -4.81 5.39
C THR A 276 -22.25 -3.52 6.20
N TYR A 277 -22.95 -3.56 7.33
CA TYR A 277 -23.19 -2.39 8.17
C TYR A 277 -22.91 -2.70 9.63
N ASP A 278 -22.50 -1.70 10.37
CA ASP A 278 -22.41 -1.78 11.84
C ASP A 278 -23.76 -1.60 12.52
N LYS A 279 -23.77 -1.64 13.87
CA LYS A 279 -24.98 -1.44 14.69
C LYS A 279 -25.59 -0.04 14.60
N ARG A 280 -24.88 0.91 13.97
CA ARG A 280 -25.34 2.29 13.72
C ARG A 280 -25.74 2.49 12.27
N ASN A 281 -25.98 1.42 11.52
CA ASN A 281 -26.33 1.45 10.10
C ASN A 281 -25.28 2.10 9.19
N ARG A 282 -23.99 2.13 9.60
CA ARG A 282 -22.90 2.67 8.81
C ARG A 282 -22.21 1.56 8.05
N ILE A 283 -21.81 1.82 6.82
CA ILE A 283 -21.14 0.83 5.97
C ILE A 283 -19.77 0.49 6.54
N THR A 284 -19.51 -0.81 6.68
CA THR A 284 -18.22 -1.35 7.15
C THR A 284 -17.51 -2.17 6.09
N ASN A 285 -18.23 -2.66 5.07
CA ASN A 285 -17.62 -3.36 3.95
C ASN A 285 -18.46 -3.15 2.69
N ILE A 286 -17.77 -2.95 1.58
CA ILE A 286 -18.33 -2.96 0.23
C ILE A 286 -17.61 -4.06 -0.53
N LEU A 287 -18.31 -5.11 -0.93
CA LEU A 287 -17.81 -6.11 -1.86
C LEU A 287 -18.33 -5.78 -3.26
N SER A 288 -17.46 -5.75 -4.23
CA SER A 288 -17.79 -5.58 -5.64
C SER A 288 -17.01 -6.59 -6.46
N GLY A 289 -17.65 -7.17 -7.46
CA GLY A 289 -16.97 -8.09 -8.40
C GLY A 289 -15.86 -7.41 -9.23
N ILE A 290 -15.83 -6.08 -9.22
CA ILE A 290 -14.87 -5.27 -9.98
C ILE A 290 -13.73 -4.79 -9.08
N VAL A 291 -14.06 -4.27 -7.90
CA VAL A 291 -13.08 -3.63 -6.99
C VAL A 291 -12.60 -4.59 -5.91
N GLY A 292 -13.30 -5.73 -5.72
CA GLY A 292 -13.08 -6.61 -4.58
C GLY A 292 -13.63 -6.03 -3.27
N PRO A 293 -13.29 -6.63 -2.13
CA PRO A 293 -13.74 -6.13 -0.82
C PRO A 293 -13.01 -4.84 -0.46
N ILE A 294 -13.79 -3.83 -0.07
CA ILE A 294 -13.29 -2.61 0.57
C ILE A 294 -13.81 -2.61 2.00
N ASP A 295 -12.92 -2.82 2.95
CA ASP A 295 -13.22 -2.67 4.37
C ASP A 295 -13.12 -1.21 4.77
N ILE A 296 -14.10 -0.71 5.50
CA ILE A 296 -14.21 0.68 5.92
C ILE A 296 -14.38 0.72 7.42
N ASN A 297 -13.54 1.48 8.10
CA ASN A 297 -13.79 1.86 9.49
C ASN A 297 -14.57 3.18 9.51
N PRO A 298 -15.87 3.16 9.85
CA PRO A 298 -16.71 4.37 9.78
C PRO A 298 -16.43 5.39 10.90
N ASP A 299 -15.65 5.02 11.91
CA ASP A 299 -15.23 5.92 12.99
C ASP A 299 -13.98 6.72 12.62
N THR A 300 -13.08 6.13 11.81
CA THR A 300 -11.78 6.72 11.47
C THR A 300 -11.68 7.15 10.02
N GLY A 301 -12.54 6.61 9.15
CA GLY A 301 -12.46 6.80 7.70
C GLY A 301 -11.31 6.02 7.04
N ILE A 302 -10.58 5.19 7.80
CA ILE A 302 -9.56 4.32 7.20
C ILE A 302 -10.24 3.20 6.41
N CYS A 303 -9.69 2.90 5.26
CA CYS A 303 -10.18 1.83 4.40
C CYS A 303 -9.04 0.99 3.83
N SER A 304 -9.35 -0.25 3.50
CA SER A 304 -8.42 -1.18 2.86
C SER A 304 -9.12 -2.00 1.79
N ALA A 305 -8.40 -2.32 0.72
CA ALA A 305 -8.89 -3.14 -0.37
C ALA A 305 -7.74 -4.00 -0.90
N PHE A 306 -7.80 -5.33 -0.72
CA PHE A 306 -6.71 -6.25 -1.06
C PHE A 306 -5.34 -5.77 -0.55
N SER A 307 -4.43 -5.41 -1.47
CA SER A 307 -3.10 -4.88 -1.15
C SER A 307 -3.05 -3.35 -1.03
N SER A 308 -4.21 -2.68 -1.16
CA SER A 308 -4.31 -1.23 -1.07
C SER A 308 -4.84 -0.79 0.29
N TYR A 309 -4.39 0.36 0.76
CA TYR A 309 -4.86 1.00 1.99
C TYR A 309 -5.10 2.49 1.73
N GLY A 310 -5.94 3.11 2.54
CA GLY A 310 -6.24 4.50 2.34
C GLY A 310 -7.24 5.07 3.31
N SER A 311 -7.91 6.12 2.90
CA SER A 311 -8.87 6.84 3.74
C SER A 311 -10.06 7.35 2.96
N ILE A 312 -11.19 7.41 3.67
CA ILE A 312 -12.39 8.12 3.25
C ILE A 312 -12.48 9.41 4.06
N LYS A 313 -12.76 10.49 3.36
CA LYS A 313 -13.14 11.77 3.95
C LYS A 313 -14.62 12.03 3.68
N TYR A 314 -15.35 12.40 4.71
CA TYR A 314 -16.77 12.77 4.61
C TYR A 314 -16.95 14.29 4.74
N ASN A 315 -17.88 14.84 3.99
CA ASN A 315 -18.27 16.23 4.13
C ASN A 315 -19.14 16.45 5.39
N SER A 316 -19.54 17.69 5.65
CA SER A 316 -20.38 18.06 6.80
C SER A 316 -21.77 17.37 6.83
N ASN A 317 -22.24 16.84 5.70
CA ASN A 317 -23.48 16.09 5.58
C ASN A 317 -23.27 14.57 5.78
N GLY A 318 -22.03 14.12 6.02
CA GLY A 318 -21.67 12.72 6.17
C GLY A 318 -21.61 11.93 4.86
N LEU A 319 -21.47 12.61 3.73
CA LEU A 319 -21.33 12.01 2.41
C LEU A 319 -19.87 11.93 2.00
N LEU A 320 -19.54 10.97 1.15
CA LEU A 320 -18.21 10.77 0.60
C LEU A 320 -17.72 12.03 -0.12
N GLU A 321 -16.72 12.71 0.41
CA GLU A 321 -16.05 13.83 -0.24
C GLU A 321 -14.82 13.36 -1.00
N GLN A 322 -14.07 12.42 -0.41
CA GLN A 322 -12.86 11.88 -1.00
C GLN A 322 -12.63 10.44 -0.54
N LEU A 323 -12.22 9.59 -1.46
CA LEU A 323 -11.64 8.28 -1.19
C LEU A 323 -10.27 8.22 -1.86
N VAL A 324 -9.26 7.74 -1.14
CA VAL A 324 -7.93 7.45 -1.70
C VAL A 324 -7.51 6.07 -1.24
N LEU A 325 -7.21 5.20 -2.18
CA LEU A 325 -6.61 3.88 -1.95
C LEU A 325 -5.24 3.84 -2.60
N LYS A 326 -4.24 3.35 -1.89
CA LYS A 326 -2.84 3.28 -2.35
C LYS A 326 -2.28 1.88 -2.14
N ASN A 327 -1.47 1.47 -3.08
CA ASN A 327 -0.51 0.38 -2.90
C ASN A 327 0.86 0.84 -3.46
N PRO A 328 1.93 0.03 -3.39
CA PRO A 328 3.25 0.42 -3.91
C PRO A 328 3.28 0.79 -5.39
N GLU A 329 2.33 0.28 -6.18
CA GLU A 329 2.33 0.42 -7.64
C GLU A 329 1.35 1.48 -8.14
N CYS A 330 0.24 1.71 -7.41
CA CYS A 330 -0.83 2.59 -7.90
C CYS A 330 -1.59 3.34 -6.81
N VAL A 331 -2.32 4.35 -7.24
CA VAL A 331 -3.27 5.12 -6.44
C VAL A 331 -4.61 5.17 -7.15
N ASP A 332 -5.66 4.72 -6.47
CA ASP A 332 -7.05 5.01 -6.83
C ASP A 332 -7.57 6.19 -6.01
N SER A 333 -8.16 7.17 -6.65
CA SER A 333 -8.75 8.33 -5.97
C SER A 333 -10.10 8.70 -6.57
N LEU A 334 -11.06 8.95 -5.69
CA LEU A 334 -12.42 9.41 -6.02
C LEU A 334 -12.71 10.69 -5.26
N TYR A 335 -13.11 11.73 -5.95
CA TYR A 335 -13.51 13.02 -5.40
C TYR A 335 -14.94 13.30 -5.77
N CYS A 336 -15.75 13.80 -4.81
CA CYS A 336 -17.16 14.09 -4.99
C CYS A 336 -17.48 15.52 -4.57
N GLU A 337 -18.30 16.20 -5.37
CA GLU A 337 -18.79 17.53 -5.09
C GLU A 337 -20.32 17.50 -4.96
N TYR A 338 -20.86 18.35 -4.08
CA TYR A 338 -22.28 18.38 -3.75
C TYR A 338 -22.84 19.78 -3.80
N ASP A 339 -24.11 19.89 -4.11
CA ASP A 339 -24.85 21.16 -3.98
C ASP A 339 -25.29 21.44 -2.53
N ALA A 340 -25.89 22.59 -2.32
CA ALA A 340 -26.40 22.99 -1.00
C ALA A 340 -27.51 22.07 -0.44
N SER A 341 -28.11 21.23 -1.28
CA SER A 341 -29.12 20.23 -0.89
C SER A 341 -28.52 18.84 -0.69
N ALA A 342 -27.20 18.74 -0.58
CA ALA A 342 -26.43 17.49 -0.41
C ALA A 342 -26.61 16.49 -1.57
N ARG A 343 -26.90 16.98 -2.78
CA ARG A 343 -27.02 16.15 -3.99
C ARG A 343 -25.69 16.16 -4.73
N LEU A 344 -25.26 14.99 -5.20
CA LEU A 344 -24.05 14.85 -6.01
C LEU A 344 -24.15 15.69 -7.29
N VAL A 345 -23.21 16.60 -7.50
CA VAL A 345 -23.14 17.41 -8.74
C VAL A 345 -21.98 17.02 -9.62
N ARG A 346 -20.93 16.43 -9.03
CA ARG A 346 -19.77 15.96 -9.79
C ARG A 346 -19.03 14.88 -9.04
N TYR A 347 -18.42 13.96 -9.79
CA TYR A 347 -17.30 13.14 -9.30
C TYR A 347 -16.14 13.10 -10.30
N ASP A 348 -14.95 12.83 -9.80
CA ASP A 348 -13.71 12.60 -10.56
C ASP A 348 -12.99 11.39 -9.95
N HIS A 349 -12.90 10.31 -10.71
CA HIS A 349 -12.19 9.10 -10.36
C HIS A 349 -10.93 8.98 -11.21
N GLN A 350 -9.78 8.71 -10.57
CA GLN A 350 -8.48 8.58 -11.23
C GLN A 350 -7.77 7.34 -10.71
N PHE A 351 -7.23 6.56 -11.64
CA PHE A 351 -6.28 5.50 -11.37
C PHE A 351 -4.91 5.91 -11.90
N ILE A 352 -3.91 5.97 -11.02
CA ILE A 352 -2.56 6.47 -11.30
C ILE A 352 -1.57 5.35 -11.05
N VAL A 353 -0.72 5.02 -12.03
CA VAL A 353 0.44 4.13 -11.86
C VAL A 353 1.60 4.95 -11.34
N LEU A 354 2.20 4.55 -10.22
CA LEU A 354 3.22 5.35 -9.52
C LEU A 354 4.59 5.32 -10.20
N GLU A 355 4.93 4.24 -10.89
CA GLU A 355 6.23 4.05 -11.53
C GLU A 355 6.55 5.16 -12.57
N ASP A 356 5.57 5.53 -13.36
CA ASP A 356 5.73 6.51 -14.45
C ASP A 356 4.83 7.75 -14.31
N GLY A 357 3.97 7.80 -13.28
CA GLY A 357 2.99 8.87 -13.07
C GLY A 357 1.90 8.93 -14.13
N VAL A 358 1.78 7.88 -14.94
CA VAL A 358 0.74 7.80 -15.98
C VAL A 358 -0.62 7.61 -15.32
N VAL A 359 -1.64 8.27 -15.86
CA VAL A 359 -3.05 8.08 -15.50
C VAL A 359 -3.71 7.24 -16.61
N PRO A 360 -3.64 5.89 -16.52
CA PRO A 360 -4.18 5.03 -17.56
C PRO A 360 -5.70 5.06 -17.63
N TYR A 361 -6.34 5.48 -16.55
CA TYR A 361 -7.79 5.61 -16.47
C TYR A 361 -8.18 6.82 -15.64
N ARG A 362 -9.11 7.62 -16.17
CA ARG A 362 -9.82 8.67 -15.46
C ARG A 362 -11.27 8.70 -15.92
N GLU A 363 -12.16 8.89 -14.99
CA GLU A 363 -13.58 9.08 -15.25
C GLU A 363 -14.11 10.26 -14.47
N GLU A 364 -14.86 11.13 -15.13
CA GLU A 364 -15.56 12.23 -14.48
C GLU A 364 -17.01 12.27 -14.94
N ALA A 365 -17.92 12.70 -14.07
CA ALA A 365 -19.31 12.92 -14.39
C ALA A 365 -19.89 14.14 -13.69
N ASP A 366 -20.65 14.89 -14.44
CA ASP A 366 -21.46 16.01 -13.97
C ASP A 366 -22.95 15.62 -13.93
N TYR A 367 -23.58 15.80 -12.76
CA TYR A 367 -25.00 15.54 -12.52
C TYR A 367 -25.78 16.84 -12.53
N ILE A 368 -26.72 16.98 -13.48
CA ILE A 368 -27.55 18.16 -13.66
C ILE A 368 -28.93 17.86 -13.08
N TRP A 369 -29.29 18.61 -12.05
CA TRP A 369 -30.52 18.44 -11.32
C TRP A 369 -31.59 19.46 -11.75
N LYS A 370 -32.85 19.00 -11.83
CA LYS A 370 -34.02 19.83 -12.07
C LYS A 370 -35.17 19.35 -11.20
N ASP A 371 -35.79 20.22 -10.47
CA ASP A 371 -36.95 19.94 -9.59
C ASP A 371 -36.68 18.78 -8.59
N GLY A 372 -35.45 18.65 -8.11
CA GLY A 372 -35.02 17.60 -7.16
C GLY A 372 -34.76 16.23 -7.79
N LEU A 373 -34.75 16.13 -9.12
CA LEU A 373 -34.49 14.92 -9.87
C LEU A 373 -33.27 15.10 -10.78
N ILE A 374 -32.56 14.02 -11.08
CA ILE A 374 -31.45 14.02 -12.04
C ILE A 374 -32.01 14.20 -13.44
N ALA A 375 -31.85 15.38 -14.04
CA ALA A 375 -32.32 15.63 -15.38
C ALA A 375 -31.35 15.10 -16.44
N LYS A 376 -30.04 15.17 -16.16
CA LYS A 376 -29.00 14.79 -17.10
C LYS A 376 -27.73 14.37 -16.37
N VAL A 377 -26.98 13.44 -16.95
CA VAL A 377 -25.60 13.11 -16.57
C VAL A 377 -24.70 13.30 -17.79
N GLU A 378 -23.62 14.03 -17.61
CA GLU A 378 -22.57 14.20 -18.63
C GLU A 378 -21.27 13.60 -18.09
N GLY A 379 -20.78 12.57 -18.75
CA GLY A 379 -19.59 11.83 -18.32
C GLY A 379 -18.50 11.83 -19.36
N ARG A 380 -17.27 11.70 -18.87
CA ARG A 380 -16.07 11.52 -19.69
C ARG A 380 -15.21 10.42 -19.13
N GLN A 381 -14.84 9.48 -19.98
CA GLN A 381 -13.87 8.44 -19.67
C GLN A 381 -12.64 8.61 -20.54
N TYR A 382 -11.49 8.79 -19.92
CA TYR A 382 -10.20 8.92 -20.59
C TYR A 382 -9.59 7.52 -20.71
N LEU A 383 -9.41 7.07 -21.93
CA LEU A 383 -8.92 5.74 -22.28
C LEU A 383 -7.47 5.86 -22.77
N GLY A 384 -6.55 5.90 -21.82
CA GLY A 384 -5.15 6.21 -22.08
C GLY A 384 -4.94 7.68 -22.47
N SER A 385 -3.84 7.98 -23.15
CA SER A 385 -3.42 9.36 -23.46
C SER A 385 -4.10 9.99 -24.68
N THR A 386 -4.81 9.20 -25.50
CA THR A 386 -5.24 9.66 -26.84
C THR A 386 -6.74 9.53 -27.11
N SER A 387 -7.47 8.83 -26.27
CA SER A 387 -8.89 8.55 -26.51
C SER A 387 -9.76 9.02 -25.35
N VAL A 388 -10.88 9.66 -25.68
CA VAL A 388 -11.89 10.09 -24.71
C VAL A 388 -13.24 9.59 -25.15
N ARG A 389 -13.96 8.95 -24.25
CA ARG A 389 -15.37 8.60 -24.41
C ARG A 389 -16.21 9.67 -23.72
N ASN A 390 -17.04 10.38 -24.46
CA ASN A 390 -18.04 11.30 -23.89
C ASN A 390 -19.37 10.58 -23.84
N ILE A 391 -20.07 10.69 -22.73
CA ILE A 391 -21.35 10.03 -22.45
C ILE A 391 -22.35 11.08 -21.99
N VAL A 392 -23.56 11.03 -22.55
CA VAL A 392 -24.65 11.89 -22.13
C VAL A 392 -25.89 11.03 -21.92
N ALA A 393 -26.51 11.15 -20.77
CA ALA A 393 -27.80 10.55 -20.46
C ALA A 393 -28.79 11.61 -20.01
N GLU A 394 -30.00 11.61 -20.57
CA GLU A 394 -31.10 12.50 -20.21
C GLU A 394 -32.30 11.67 -19.74
N TYR A 395 -32.88 12.02 -18.60
CA TYR A 395 -33.85 11.20 -17.89
C TYR A 395 -35.27 11.78 -17.95
N GLU A 396 -36.24 10.88 -18.11
CA GLU A 396 -37.65 11.17 -17.94
C GLU A 396 -38.19 10.40 -16.73
N TYR A 397 -39.11 11.00 -16.00
CA TYR A 397 -39.67 10.45 -14.78
C TYR A 397 -41.17 10.25 -14.87
N GLY A 398 -41.63 9.07 -14.41
CA GLY A 398 -43.04 8.75 -14.22
C GLY A 398 -43.49 9.09 -12.78
N GLU A 399 -44.55 8.39 -12.35
CA GLU A 399 -45.12 8.55 -11.01
C GLU A 399 -44.50 7.59 -9.97
N THR A 400 -43.55 6.74 -10.37
CA THR A 400 -42.94 5.74 -9.50
C THR A 400 -42.02 6.40 -8.48
N LEU A 401 -42.33 6.22 -7.20
CA LEU A 401 -41.59 6.83 -6.10
C LEU A 401 -40.29 6.04 -5.81
N ASN A 402 -39.22 6.75 -5.58
CA ASN A 402 -37.96 6.28 -5.00
C ASN A 402 -37.96 6.65 -3.50
N LYS A 403 -38.67 5.88 -2.69
CA LYS A 403 -38.87 6.20 -1.27
C LYS A 403 -37.55 6.25 -0.50
N TYR A 404 -36.58 5.47 -0.88
CA TYR A 404 -35.27 5.40 -0.23
C TYR A 404 -34.20 6.23 -0.96
N GLU A 405 -34.58 6.97 -2.00
CA GLU A 405 -33.71 7.86 -2.76
C GLU A 405 -32.39 7.22 -3.19
N LEU A 406 -32.41 5.91 -3.44
CA LEU A 406 -31.24 5.14 -3.87
C LEU A 406 -30.93 5.40 -5.34
N PHE A 407 -29.67 5.44 -5.66
CA PHE A 407 -29.23 5.31 -7.04
C PHE A 407 -29.63 3.94 -7.58
N THR A 408 -30.08 3.90 -8.81
CA THR A 408 -30.37 2.68 -9.56
C THR A 408 -29.46 2.61 -10.76
N LEU A 409 -29.41 1.50 -11.44
CA LEU A 409 -28.60 1.39 -12.66
C LEU A 409 -29.00 2.43 -13.70
N THR A 410 -30.30 2.72 -13.82
CA THR A 410 -30.80 3.74 -14.73
C THR A 410 -30.22 5.12 -14.43
N THR A 411 -30.03 5.48 -13.16
CA THR A 411 -29.50 6.80 -12.77
C THR A 411 -27.99 6.91 -12.88
N HIS A 412 -27.31 5.83 -13.27
CA HIS A 412 -25.88 5.83 -13.52
C HIS A 412 -25.55 5.06 -14.80
N THR A 413 -25.34 5.76 -15.88
CA THR A 413 -25.22 5.21 -17.23
C THR A 413 -23.82 5.15 -17.79
N LEU A 414 -22.81 5.51 -16.98
CA LEU A 414 -21.42 5.55 -17.43
C LEU A 414 -20.76 4.16 -17.52
N SER A 415 -21.41 3.13 -16.96
CA SER A 415 -20.74 1.87 -16.70
C SER A 415 -20.42 1.06 -17.95
N ASP A 416 -19.13 0.83 -18.13
CA ASP A 416 -18.57 -0.21 -18.95
C ASP A 416 -17.83 -1.15 -17.98
N ASN A 417 -18.49 -2.10 -17.36
CA ASN A 417 -17.98 -3.21 -16.51
C ASN A 417 -16.71 -2.98 -15.61
N ARG A 418 -16.20 -1.75 -15.52
CA ARG A 418 -14.99 -1.37 -14.78
C ARG A 418 -15.24 -0.21 -13.82
N ASP A 419 -16.48 0.01 -13.45
CA ASP A 419 -16.86 1.20 -12.69
C ASP A 419 -16.53 1.05 -11.21
N PHE A 420 -15.45 1.69 -10.80
CA PHE A 420 -15.05 1.83 -9.39
C PHE A 420 -16.10 2.60 -8.57
N VAL A 421 -16.77 3.55 -9.19
CA VAL A 421 -17.69 4.51 -8.53
C VAL A 421 -19.03 3.87 -8.17
N TRP A 422 -19.47 2.90 -8.96
CA TRP A 422 -20.78 2.28 -8.88
C TRP A 422 -21.18 1.78 -7.47
N PRO A 423 -20.33 1.01 -6.74
CA PRO A 423 -20.69 0.56 -5.41
C PRO A 423 -20.93 1.68 -4.41
N PHE A 424 -20.23 2.80 -4.55
CA PHE A 424 -20.38 3.97 -3.67
C PHE A 424 -21.68 4.74 -3.95
N LEU A 425 -22.11 4.81 -5.20
CA LEU A 425 -23.43 5.36 -5.56
C LEU A 425 -24.55 4.51 -4.97
N LEU A 426 -24.52 3.19 -5.22
CA LEU A 426 -25.53 2.25 -4.73
C LEU A 426 -25.64 2.20 -3.21
N SER A 427 -24.51 2.32 -2.52
CA SER A 427 -24.48 2.29 -1.06
C SER A 427 -25.05 3.54 -0.41
N GLY A 428 -25.36 4.59 -1.17
CA GLY A 428 -25.80 5.87 -0.68
C GLY A 428 -24.69 6.76 -0.09
N LEU A 429 -23.43 6.32 -0.13
CA LEU A 429 -22.29 7.12 0.32
C LEU A 429 -22.12 8.42 -0.49
N MET A 430 -22.59 8.43 -1.73
CA MET A 430 -22.52 9.59 -2.63
C MET A 430 -23.82 10.42 -2.64
N GLY A 431 -24.70 10.23 -1.67
CA GLY A 431 -25.91 11.02 -1.49
C GLY A 431 -27.17 10.44 -2.12
N PRO A 432 -28.29 11.18 -2.06
CA PRO A 432 -29.58 10.73 -2.58
C PRO A 432 -29.68 10.89 -4.10
N ALA A 433 -30.41 9.97 -4.76
CA ALA A 433 -30.69 10.01 -6.19
C ALA A 433 -31.99 10.77 -6.56
N GLY A 434 -32.72 11.27 -5.58
CA GLY A 434 -34.03 11.91 -5.76
C GLY A 434 -35.19 10.96 -5.47
N ASN A 435 -36.37 11.53 -5.28
CA ASN A 435 -37.55 10.84 -4.74
C ASN A 435 -38.43 10.14 -5.78
N LYS A 436 -38.06 10.13 -7.04
CA LYS A 436 -38.72 9.38 -8.12
C LYS A 436 -37.73 8.51 -8.88
N LEU A 437 -38.23 7.41 -9.46
CA LEU A 437 -37.47 6.54 -10.34
C LEU A 437 -37.66 6.95 -11.80
N PRO A 438 -36.60 6.99 -12.62
CA PRO A 438 -36.76 7.27 -14.06
C PRO A 438 -37.62 6.25 -14.75
N SER A 439 -38.53 6.67 -15.63
CA SER A 439 -39.31 5.80 -16.48
C SER A 439 -38.62 5.47 -17.81
N SER A 440 -37.76 6.38 -18.25
CA SER A 440 -36.93 6.19 -19.44
C SER A 440 -35.70 7.10 -19.38
N TYR A 441 -34.72 6.81 -20.21
CA TYR A 441 -33.63 7.71 -20.49
C TYR A 441 -33.13 7.58 -21.92
N THR A 442 -32.69 8.68 -22.49
CA THR A 442 -31.90 8.67 -23.72
C THR A 442 -30.43 8.66 -23.40
N PHE A 443 -29.69 7.96 -24.21
CA PHE A 443 -28.26 7.78 -24.01
C PHE A 443 -27.55 8.04 -25.33
N SER A 444 -26.48 8.81 -25.28
CA SER A 444 -25.57 8.95 -26.40
C SER A 444 -24.13 8.85 -25.91
N TYR A 445 -23.30 8.18 -26.69
CA TYR A 445 -21.86 8.24 -26.45
C TYR A 445 -21.08 8.46 -27.74
N SER A 446 -19.95 9.12 -27.63
CA SER A 446 -18.99 9.27 -28.71
C SER A 446 -17.59 8.95 -28.20
N VAL A 447 -16.78 8.29 -29.03
CA VAL A 447 -15.36 8.07 -28.78
C VAL A 447 -14.57 8.98 -29.69
N VAL A 448 -13.77 9.85 -29.10
CA VAL A 448 -12.83 10.73 -29.81
C VAL A 448 -11.43 10.17 -29.61
N SER A 449 -10.73 9.88 -30.70
CA SER A 449 -9.33 9.43 -30.66
C SER A 449 -8.47 10.31 -31.56
N ASN A 450 -7.37 10.83 -31.03
CA ASN A 450 -6.49 11.78 -31.72
C ASN A 450 -7.23 13.00 -32.33
N GLY A 451 -8.32 13.43 -31.68
CA GLY A 451 -9.12 14.59 -32.12
C GLY A 451 -10.21 14.26 -33.15
N GLU A 452 -10.35 13.01 -33.56
CA GLU A 452 -11.38 12.57 -34.51
C GLU A 452 -12.41 11.68 -33.83
N THR A 453 -13.71 11.86 -34.15
CA THR A 453 -14.77 10.99 -33.65
C THR A 453 -14.72 9.66 -34.42
N VAL A 454 -14.34 8.57 -33.72
CA VAL A 454 -14.16 7.24 -34.30
C VAL A 454 -15.37 6.32 -34.07
N LYS A 455 -16.23 6.67 -33.11
CA LYS A 455 -17.46 5.94 -32.81
C LYS A 455 -18.51 6.88 -32.24
N GLN A 456 -19.76 6.67 -32.62
CA GLN A 456 -20.90 7.35 -32.01
C GLN A 456 -22.09 6.38 -31.99
N GLU A 457 -22.77 6.32 -30.83
CA GLU A 457 -23.97 5.51 -30.65
C GLU A 457 -25.01 6.30 -29.84
N GLU A 458 -26.27 6.05 -30.11
CA GLU A 458 -27.42 6.64 -29.41
C GLU A 458 -28.44 5.52 -29.15
N GLY A 459 -29.11 5.61 -28.01
CA GLY A 459 -30.15 4.66 -27.62
C GLY A 459 -31.18 5.31 -26.71
N GLU A 460 -32.35 4.70 -26.66
CA GLU A 460 -33.42 5.03 -25.74
C GLU A 460 -33.74 3.78 -24.92
N PHE A 461 -33.77 3.91 -23.61
CA PHE A 461 -34.06 2.84 -22.67
C PHE A 461 -35.35 3.16 -21.92
N VAL A 462 -36.15 2.13 -21.71
CA VAL A 462 -37.34 2.18 -20.88
C VAL A 462 -37.09 1.35 -19.63
N SER A 463 -37.37 1.93 -18.48
CA SER A 463 -37.20 1.29 -17.19
C SER A 463 -38.51 0.86 -16.59
N SER A 464 -38.56 -0.31 -15.98
CA SER A 464 -39.67 -0.77 -15.16
C SER A 464 -39.16 -1.35 -13.85
N TYR A 465 -39.98 -1.27 -12.78
CA TYR A 465 -39.57 -1.59 -11.42
C TYR A 465 -40.60 -2.48 -10.74
N GLU A 466 -40.13 -3.49 -10.02
CA GLU A 466 -40.94 -4.19 -9.02
C GLU A 466 -40.69 -3.55 -7.65
N ILE A 467 -41.75 -3.02 -7.04
CA ILE A 467 -41.65 -2.31 -5.78
C ILE A 467 -42.52 -3.00 -4.73
N SER A 468 -41.95 -3.20 -3.55
CA SER A 468 -42.68 -3.71 -2.39
C SER A 468 -43.73 -2.70 -1.86
N PRO A 469 -44.73 -3.16 -1.09
CA PRO A 469 -45.73 -2.27 -0.47
C PRO A 469 -45.15 -1.19 0.42
N ASP A 470 -43.95 -1.39 0.97
CA ASP A 470 -43.22 -0.43 1.81
C ASP A 470 -42.29 0.48 0.99
N GLY A 471 -42.22 0.33 -0.32
CA GLY A 471 -41.52 1.22 -1.25
C GLY A 471 -40.09 0.81 -1.64
N ARG A 472 -39.64 -0.41 -1.28
CA ARG A 472 -38.33 -0.91 -1.70
C ARG A 472 -38.37 -1.35 -3.17
N VAL A 473 -37.33 -1.05 -3.91
CA VAL A 473 -37.12 -1.55 -5.28
C VAL A 473 -36.54 -2.96 -5.19
N PHE A 474 -37.29 -4.00 -5.61
CA PHE A 474 -36.81 -5.37 -5.64
C PHE A 474 -36.14 -5.73 -6.95
N SER A 475 -36.64 -5.21 -8.05
CA SER A 475 -36.00 -5.37 -9.34
C SER A 475 -36.15 -4.13 -10.20
N GLU A 476 -35.21 -3.95 -11.08
CA GLU A 476 -35.20 -2.96 -12.15
C GLU A 476 -34.96 -3.68 -13.46
N SER A 477 -35.78 -3.39 -14.45
CA SER A 477 -35.67 -3.98 -15.75
C SER A 477 -35.48 -2.91 -16.79
N LEU A 478 -34.47 -3.06 -17.65
CA LEU A 478 -34.11 -2.13 -18.72
C LEU A 478 -34.35 -2.77 -20.08
N LEU A 479 -35.13 -2.10 -20.90
CA LEU A 479 -35.40 -2.50 -22.28
C LEU A 479 -34.86 -1.42 -23.23
N CYS A 480 -33.90 -1.77 -24.06
CA CYS A 480 -33.47 -0.91 -25.14
C CYS A 480 -34.53 -0.85 -26.22
N LYS A 481 -34.99 0.34 -26.60
CA LYS A 481 -36.05 0.52 -27.59
C LYS A 481 -35.56 0.09 -28.97
N GLY A 482 -36.15 -0.97 -29.49
CA GLY A 482 -35.78 -1.56 -30.79
C GLY A 482 -34.91 -2.81 -30.70
N GLU A 483 -34.50 -3.21 -29.53
CA GLU A 483 -33.75 -4.45 -29.29
C GLU A 483 -34.52 -5.37 -28.33
N ALA A 484 -34.27 -6.68 -28.45
CA ALA A 484 -34.91 -7.67 -27.57
C ALA A 484 -34.12 -7.92 -26.27
N GLU A 485 -33.12 -7.11 -25.98
CA GLU A 485 -32.25 -7.32 -24.82
C GLU A 485 -32.87 -6.69 -23.57
N TYR A 486 -33.17 -7.58 -22.63
CA TYR A 486 -33.79 -7.26 -21.37
C TYR A 486 -32.76 -7.52 -20.22
N LYS A 487 -32.48 -6.52 -19.42
CA LYS A 487 -31.65 -6.67 -18.19
C LYS A 487 -32.58 -6.63 -16.98
N ASP A 488 -32.60 -7.73 -16.21
CA ASP A 488 -33.32 -7.83 -14.95
C ASP A 488 -32.32 -7.75 -13.79
N LEU A 489 -32.39 -6.67 -13.03
CA LEU A 489 -31.48 -6.36 -11.92
C LEU A 489 -32.22 -6.52 -10.59
N LYS A 490 -31.66 -7.29 -9.68
CA LYS A 490 -32.28 -7.58 -8.39
C LYS A 490 -31.55 -6.88 -7.25
N TYR A 491 -32.33 -6.41 -6.30
CA TYR A 491 -31.87 -5.74 -5.08
C TYR A 491 -32.30 -6.54 -3.85
N SER A 492 -31.42 -6.68 -2.89
CA SER A 492 -31.71 -7.29 -1.59
C SER A 492 -31.49 -6.30 -0.46
N TYR A 493 -32.28 -6.43 0.59
CA TYR A 493 -32.27 -5.49 1.72
C TYR A 493 -32.18 -6.23 3.04
N ILE A 494 -31.58 -5.56 4.02
CA ILE A 494 -31.66 -5.94 5.45
C ILE A 494 -32.41 -4.86 6.22
N SER A 495 -32.99 -5.20 7.34
CA SER A 495 -33.57 -4.21 8.25
C SER A 495 -32.47 -3.36 8.86
N ALA A 496 -32.68 -2.05 8.93
CA ALA A 496 -31.85 -1.17 9.74
C ALA A 496 -31.98 -1.52 11.22
N ASN A 497 -30.90 -1.39 11.97
CA ASN A 497 -30.85 -1.70 13.41
C ASN A 497 -31.50 -0.58 14.25
#